data_021577967f001dde5c263e2d2d973c35
#
_entry.id   021577967f001dde5c263e2d2d973c35
#
_cell.length_a   1.000
_cell.length_b   1.000
_cell.length_c   1.000
_cell.angle_alpha   90.00
_cell.angle_beta   90.00
_cell.angle_gamma   90.00
#
_symmetry.space_group_name_H-M   'P 1'
#
loop_
_entity.id
_entity.type
_entity.pdbx_description
1 polymer ?
#
loop_
_entity_poly.entity_id
_entity_poly.type
_entity_poly.pdbx_seq_one_letter_code
_entity_poly.pdbx_strand_id
1 'polypeptide(L)'
;MRILKTLALCLGMAGLATSALAQDIKVRIEGAGDKGTVHLYVFSTAQGFPKEESAAVHTSYARQNADPVEAIVQVPEAEEYALMAYQDKNEDGKMNRLLGMIPQEPYALSRNPQVMGKPKFADAAVRPTAGEVIVLKLRD
;
A
#
# COMPACT_ATOMS: atom_id res chain seq x y z
N MET A 1 -16.01 -58.86 37.32
CA MET A 1 -15.98 -57.40 37.30
C MET A 1 -15.11 -56.95 36.11
N ARG A 2 -15.72 -56.55 35.00
CA ARG A 2 -14.99 -56.15 33.82
C ARG A 2 -15.00 -54.63 33.75
N ILE A 3 -13.83 -54.00 33.82
CA ILE A 3 -13.66 -52.60 33.71
C ILE A 3 -13.51 -52.27 32.22
N LEU A 4 -14.53 -51.65 31.62
CA LEU A 4 -14.44 -51.10 30.29
C LEU A 4 -13.61 -49.80 30.35
N LYS A 5 -12.42 -49.81 29.75
CA LYS A 5 -11.66 -48.59 29.51
C LYS A 5 -12.19 -47.96 28.25
N THR A 6 -12.94 -46.88 28.41
CA THR A 6 -13.35 -46.03 27.31
C THR A 6 -12.13 -45.20 26.86
N LEU A 7 -11.62 -45.49 25.66
CA LEU A 7 -10.58 -44.71 25.02
C LEU A 7 -11.24 -43.50 24.38
N ALA A 8 -11.10 -42.33 24.99
CA ALA A 8 -11.54 -41.08 24.39
C ALA A 8 -10.55 -40.68 23.28
N LEU A 9 -10.98 -40.84 22.05
CA LEU A 9 -10.25 -40.37 20.87
C LEU A 9 -10.43 -38.84 20.76
N CYS A 10 -9.45 -38.06 21.26
CA CYS A 10 -9.39 -36.65 21.01
C CYS A 10 -9.00 -36.41 19.53
N LEU A 11 -10.00 -36.15 18.70
CA LEU A 11 -9.79 -35.70 17.33
C LEU A 11 -9.29 -34.28 17.39
N GLY A 12 -7.97 -34.09 17.35
CA GLY A 12 -7.36 -32.77 17.22
C GLY A 12 -7.71 -32.18 15.82
N MET A 13 -8.60 -31.21 15.80
CA MET A 13 -8.77 -30.38 14.63
C MET A 13 -7.48 -29.56 14.45
N ALA A 14 -6.59 -30.03 13.59
CA ALA A 14 -5.51 -29.23 13.06
C ALA A 14 -6.15 -28.14 12.21
N GLY A 15 -6.32 -26.96 12.78
CA GLY A 15 -6.69 -25.78 12.02
C GLY A 15 -5.61 -25.52 10.99
N LEU A 16 -5.94 -25.71 9.72
CA LEU A 16 -5.11 -25.27 8.61
C LEU A 16 -5.10 -23.73 8.66
N ALA A 17 -4.07 -23.16 9.27
CA ALA A 17 -3.77 -21.74 9.13
C ALA A 17 -3.43 -21.52 7.65
N THR A 18 -4.38 -21.00 6.88
CA THR A 18 -4.11 -20.51 5.55
C THR A 18 -3.22 -19.28 5.70
N SER A 19 -1.92 -19.45 5.53
CA SER A 19 -1.00 -18.33 5.41
C SER A 19 -1.44 -17.54 4.18
N ALA A 20 -1.90 -16.29 4.38
CA ALA A 20 -2.12 -15.40 3.27
C ALA A 20 -0.79 -15.26 2.53
N LEU A 21 -0.75 -15.60 1.24
CA LEU A 21 0.44 -15.43 0.42
C LEU A 21 0.77 -13.94 0.35
N ALA A 22 2.04 -13.60 0.53
CA ALA A 22 2.54 -12.25 0.41
C ALA A 22 3.27 -12.10 -0.92
N GLN A 23 3.16 -10.93 -1.51
CA GLN A 23 3.85 -10.56 -2.75
C GLN A 23 4.70 -9.33 -2.50
N ASP A 24 5.90 -9.31 -3.09
CA ASP A 24 6.77 -8.14 -3.07
C ASP A 24 6.50 -7.26 -4.28
N ILE A 25 6.24 -5.99 -4.05
CA ILE A 25 6.10 -4.97 -5.08
C ILE A 25 7.31 -4.05 -5.02
N LYS A 26 7.99 -3.89 -6.15
CA LYS A 26 9.08 -2.94 -6.32
C LYS A 26 8.54 -1.61 -6.80
N VAL A 27 8.87 -0.54 -6.10
CA VAL A 27 8.40 0.81 -6.39
C VAL A 27 9.57 1.77 -6.44
N ARG A 28 9.56 2.64 -7.44
CA ARG A 28 10.49 3.76 -7.55
C ARG A 28 9.68 5.06 -7.48
N ILE A 29 9.99 5.92 -6.51
CA ILE A 29 9.33 7.21 -6.35
C ILE A 29 10.30 8.31 -6.75
N GLU A 30 9.94 9.04 -7.78
CA GLU A 30 10.72 10.14 -8.35
C GLU A 30 10.06 11.49 -8.05
N GLY A 31 10.83 12.57 -8.12
CA GLY A 31 10.35 13.93 -7.96
C GLY A 31 10.19 14.39 -6.52
N ALA A 32 10.57 13.58 -5.54
CA ALA A 32 10.59 14.01 -4.15
C ALA A 32 11.80 14.92 -3.89
N GLY A 33 11.56 16.01 -3.16
CA GLY A 33 12.62 16.87 -2.66
C GLY A 33 13.42 16.23 -1.53
N ASP A 34 14.34 17.00 -0.96
CA ASP A 34 15.29 16.57 0.07
C ASP A 34 14.78 16.72 1.52
N LYS A 35 13.52 17.17 1.69
CA LYS A 35 12.93 17.47 3.00
C LYS A 35 11.67 16.66 3.27
N GLY A 36 11.39 16.52 4.57
CA GLY A 36 10.17 15.84 5.03
C GLY A 36 10.25 14.32 4.87
N THR A 37 9.11 13.73 4.68
CA THR A 37 8.94 12.26 4.59
C THR A 37 8.10 11.91 3.38
N VAL A 38 8.52 10.92 2.61
CA VAL A 38 7.71 10.34 1.55
C VAL A 38 6.93 9.17 2.13
N HIS A 39 5.61 9.21 1.98
CA HIS A 39 4.72 8.13 2.36
C HIS A 39 4.27 7.36 1.13
N LEU A 40 4.26 6.04 1.22
CA LEU A 40 3.78 5.13 0.18
C LEU A 40 2.68 4.25 0.76
N TYR A 41 1.55 4.23 0.07
CA TYR A 41 0.40 3.40 0.39
C TYR A 41 0.10 2.46 -0.77
N VAL A 42 -0.07 1.18 -0.47
CA VAL A 42 -0.45 0.17 -1.45
C VAL A 42 -1.79 -0.43 -1.05
N PHE A 43 -2.80 -0.17 -1.88
CA PHE A 43 -4.15 -0.68 -1.72
C PHE A 43 -4.30 -1.95 -2.56
N SER A 44 -4.78 -3.01 -1.97
CA SER A 44 -5.08 -4.28 -2.66
C SER A 44 -6.55 -4.45 -3.01
N THR A 45 -7.40 -3.52 -2.56
CA THR A 45 -8.84 -3.46 -2.86
C THR A 45 -9.29 -2.02 -3.03
N ALA A 46 -10.47 -1.84 -3.63
CA ALA A 46 -11.07 -0.51 -3.79
C ALA A 46 -11.54 0.10 -2.46
N GLN A 47 -11.69 -0.70 -1.41
CA GLN A 47 -12.17 -0.24 -0.12
C GLN A 47 -11.22 0.78 0.49
N GLY A 48 -11.74 1.94 0.82
CA GLY A 48 -11.00 3.02 1.46
C GLY A 48 -10.13 3.85 0.51
N PHE A 49 -9.88 3.40 -0.72
CA PHE A 49 -9.05 4.13 -1.67
C PHE A 49 -9.70 5.47 -2.09
N PRO A 50 -8.96 6.56 -2.18
CA PRO A 50 -7.57 6.77 -1.75
C PRO A 50 -7.44 7.40 -0.34
N LYS A 51 -8.53 7.55 0.41
CA LYS A 51 -8.57 8.37 1.63
C LYS A 51 -8.33 7.61 2.93
N GLU A 52 -8.73 6.35 3.01
CA GLU A 52 -8.57 5.54 4.22
C GLU A 52 -7.21 4.84 4.23
N GLU A 53 -6.23 5.52 4.78
CA GLU A 53 -4.84 5.02 4.82
C GLU A 53 -4.72 3.69 5.57
N SER A 54 -5.59 3.45 6.57
CA SER A 54 -5.63 2.19 7.32
C SER A 54 -6.04 0.98 6.47
N ALA A 55 -6.66 1.19 5.30
CA ALA A 55 -7.01 0.12 4.36
C ALA A 55 -5.84 -0.30 3.46
N ALA A 56 -4.69 0.36 3.55
CA ALA A 56 -3.51 0.12 2.73
C ALA A 56 -2.34 -0.40 3.55
N VAL A 57 -1.39 -1.06 2.88
CA VAL A 57 -0.05 -1.27 3.42
C VAL A 57 0.70 0.05 3.29
N HIS A 58 1.24 0.56 4.40
CA HIS A 58 1.93 1.83 4.48
C HIS A 58 3.40 1.65 4.79
N THR A 59 4.24 2.41 4.12
CA THR A 59 5.66 2.58 4.45
C THR A 59 6.06 4.04 4.26
N SER A 60 7.12 4.47 4.95
CA SER A 60 7.58 5.85 4.89
C SER A 60 9.10 5.94 4.82
N TYR A 61 9.60 7.00 4.20
CA TYR A 61 11.01 7.22 3.95
C TYR A 61 11.37 8.67 4.28
N ALA A 62 12.13 8.87 5.35
CA ALA A 62 12.66 10.19 5.69
C ALA A 62 13.64 10.65 4.61
N ARG A 63 13.53 11.91 4.20
CA ARG A 63 14.36 12.46 3.13
C ARG A 63 15.65 13.07 3.68
N GLN A 64 16.75 12.78 3.01
CA GLN A 64 18.07 13.37 3.28
C GLN A 64 18.67 14.01 2.02
N ASN A 65 18.20 13.62 0.86
CA ASN A 65 18.60 14.12 -0.44
C ASN A 65 17.40 14.02 -1.41
N ALA A 66 17.57 14.50 -2.63
CA ALA A 66 16.53 14.48 -3.67
C ALA A 66 16.60 13.24 -4.58
N ASP A 67 17.36 12.21 -4.22
CA ASP A 67 17.45 10.98 -5.00
C ASP A 67 16.10 10.24 -5.00
N PRO A 68 15.80 9.45 -6.05
CA PRO A 68 14.61 8.62 -6.06
C PRO A 68 14.56 7.66 -4.88
N VAL A 69 13.36 7.42 -4.37
CA VAL A 69 13.12 6.40 -3.35
C VAL A 69 12.96 5.05 -4.03
N GLU A 70 13.80 4.09 -3.67
CA GLU A 70 13.66 2.69 -4.09
C GLU A 70 13.03 1.91 -2.94
N ALA A 71 11.87 1.30 -3.19
CA ALA A 71 11.10 0.59 -2.18
C ALA A 71 10.79 -0.84 -2.64
N ILE A 72 10.82 -1.77 -1.69
CA ILE A 72 10.24 -3.11 -1.85
C ILE A 72 9.20 -3.25 -0.74
N VAL A 73 7.93 -3.40 -1.12
CA VAL A 73 6.82 -3.46 -0.19
C VAL A 73 6.19 -4.84 -0.24
N GLN A 74 6.11 -5.51 0.90
CA GLN A 74 5.40 -6.77 1.03
C GLN A 74 3.91 -6.50 1.25
N VAL A 75 3.08 -7.04 0.38
CA VAL A 75 1.63 -6.84 0.37
C VAL A 75 0.89 -8.18 0.29
N PRO A 76 -0.38 -8.25 0.71
CA PRO A 76 -1.21 -9.42 0.46
C PRO A 76 -1.32 -9.68 -1.05
N GLU A 77 -1.34 -10.94 -1.45
CA GLU A 77 -1.53 -11.31 -2.85
C GLU A 77 -2.91 -10.83 -3.35
N ALA A 78 -2.92 -10.13 -4.47
CA ALA A 78 -4.12 -9.66 -5.14
C ALA A 78 -3.87 -9.57 -6.65
N GLU A 79 -4.93 -9.50 -7.45
CA GLU A 79 -4.80 -9.34 -8.90
C GLU A 79 -4.32 -7.94 -9.28
N GLU A 80 -4.78 -6.94 -8.56
CA GLU A 80 -4.53 -5.53 -8.84
C GLU A 80 -4.20 -4.77 -7.58
N TYR A 81 -3.39 -3.73 -7.74
CA TYR A 81 -3.02 -2.82 -6.66
C TYR A 81 -3.14 -1.39 -7.15
N ALA A 82 -3.56 -0.49 -6.27
CA ALA A 82 -3.45 0.94 -6.50
C ALA A 82 -2.44 1.51 -5.52
N LEU A 83 -1.48 2.28 -6.03
CA LEU A 83 -0.42 2.87 -5.23
C LEU A 83 -0.62 4.39 -5.16
N MET A 84 -0.40 4.93 -3.98
CA MET A 84 -0.39 6.36 -3.73
C MET A 84 0.88 6.72 -2.96
N ALA A 85 1.55 7.76 -3.41
CA ALA A 85 2.67 8.34 -2.67
C ALA A 85 2.48 9.84 -2.52
N TYR A 86 2.94 10.42 -1.42
CA TYR A 86 3.03 11.85 -1.26
C TYR A 86 4.24 12.24 -0.41
N GLN A 87 4.72 13.45 -0.59
CA GLN A 87 5.79 14.01 0.22
C GLN A 87 5.20 14.94 1.28
N ASP A 88 5.31 14.52 2.53
CA ASP A 88 4.90 15.27 3.71
C ASP A 88 6.01 16.25 4.08
N LYS A 89 5.97 17.45 3.51
CA LYS A 89 7.03 18.47 3.69
C LYS A 89 7.01 19.12 5.06
N ASN A 90 5.84 19.24 5.67
CA ASN A 90 5.66 19.84 7.01
C ASN A 90 5.67 18.80 8.13
N GLU A 91 5.78 17.52 7.82
CA GLU A 91 5.87 16.41 8.76
C GLU A 91 4.68 16.34 9.76
N ASP A 92 3.47 16.72 9.31
CA ASP A 92 2.26 16.61 10.11
C ASP A 92 1.60 15.22 10.06
N GLY A 93 2.15 14.31 9.24
CA GLY A 93 1.64 12.95 9.07
C GLY A 93 0.38 12.83 8.22
N LYS A 94 0.00 13.90 7.52
CA LYS A 94 -1.23 13.97 6.73
C LYS A 94 -0.95 14.56 5.35
N MET A 95 -1.68 14.06 4.35
CA MET A 95 -1.76 14.75 3.07
C MET A 95 -2.70 15.96 3.21
N ASN A 96 -2.13 17.15 3.20
CA ASN A 96 -2.91 18.38 3.27
C ASN A 96 -3.68 18.60 1.97
N ARG A 97 -4.97 18.89 2.07
CA ARG A 97 -5.84 19.14 0.93
C ARG A 97 -6.61 20.44 1.11
N LEU A 98 -6.58 21.27 0.05
CA LEU A 98 -7.42 22.45 -0.01
C LEU A 98 -8.87 22.02 -0.27
N LEU A 99 -9.81 22.49 0.55
CA LEU A 99 -11.24 22.16 0.46
C LEU A 99 -11.52 20.63 0.49
N GLY A 100 -10.61 19.86 1.08
CA GLY A 100 -10.74 18.40 1.20
C GLY A 100 -10.50 17.63 -0.10
N MET A 101 -10.15 18.29 -1.20
CA MET A 101 -10.04 17.67 -2.53
C MET A 101 -8.69 17.89 -3.21
N ILE A 102 -8.13 19.09 -3.16
CA ILE A 102 -6.92 19.46 -3.89
C ILE A 102 -5.70 19.21 -3.02
N PRO A 103 -4.81 18.25 -3.37
CA PRO A 103 -3.58 18.04 -2.64
C PRO A 103 -2.73 19.31 -2.59
N GLN A 104 -2.18 19.61 -1.42
CA GLN A 104 -1.27 20.76 -1.20
C GLN A 104 0.19 20.33 -1.13
N GLU A 105 0.43 19.05 -1.14
CA GLU A 105 1.76 18.43 -1.11
C GLU A 105 1.98 17.62 -2.38
N PRO A 106 3.24 17.46 -2.84
CA PRO A 106 3.54 16.64 -4.00
C PRO A 106 3.00 15.23 -3.81
N TYR A 107 2.29 14.72 -4.80
CA TYR A 107 1.70 13.39 -4.74
C TYR A 107 1.77 12.67 -6.09
N ALA A 108 1.56 11.37 -6.06
CA ALA A 108 1.44 10.52 -7.24
C ALA A 108 0.48 9.36 -6.98
N LEU A 109 -0.20 8.95 -8.03
CA LEU A 109 -0.95 7.70 -8.10
C LEU A 109 -0.34 6.80 -9.17
N SER A 110 -0.41 5.51 -8.99
CA SER A 110 -0.03 4.56 -10.04
C SER A 110 -0.85 4.84 -11.31
N ARG A 111 -0.25 4.63 -12.49
CA ARG A 111 -0.78 5.00 -13.80
C ARG A 111 -0.98 6.50 -14.04
N ASN A 112 -0.74 7.35 -13.05
CA ASN A 112 -0.88 8.79 -13.16
C ASN A 112 -2.20 9.23 -13.83
N PRO A 113 -3.36 8.87 -13.26
CA PRO A 113 -4.65 9.09 -13.90
C PRO A 113 -4.96 10.58 -14.04
N GLN A 114 -5.54 10.94 -15.19
CA GLN A 114 -6.07 12.27 -15.46
C GLN A 114 -7.57 12.27 -15.17
N VAL A 115 -7.94 12.45 -13.91
CA VAL A 115 -9.34 12.40 -13.49
C VAL A 115 -9.81 13.75 -12.96
N MET A 116 -11.07 14.06 -13.18
CA MET A 116 -11.75 15.19 -12.58
C MET A 116 -12.39 14.75 -11.27
N GLY A 117 -11.93 15.32 -10.14
CA GLY A 117 -12.44 14.97 -8.81
C GLY A 117 -11.71 13.79 -8.16
N LYS A 118 -12.43 13.02 -7.35
CA LYS A 118 -11.86 11.90 -6.60
C LYS A 118 -11.51 10.73 -7.53
N PRO A 119 -10.24 10.27 -7.58
CA PRO A 119 -9.88 9.09 -8.35
C PRO A 119 -10.50 7.83 -7.75
N LYS A 120 -10.84 6.88 -8.63
CA LYS A 120 -11.30 5.54 -8.26
C LYS A 120 -10.13 4.56 -8.27
N PHE A 121 -10.27 3.47 -7.56
CA PHE A 121 -9.27 2.39 -7.56
C PHE A 121 -8.93 1.93 -8.98
N ALA A 122 -9.92 1.75 -9.84
CA ALA A 122 -9.73 1.33 -11.23
C ALA A 122 -8.86 2.30 -12.05
N ASP A 123 -8.87 3.59 -11.71
CA ASP A 123 -8.06 4.60 -12.41
C ASP A 123 -6.55 4.40 -12.15
N ALA A 124 -6.20 3.88 -10.98
CA ALA A 124 -4.83 3.67 -10.53
C ALA A 124 -4.40 2.19 -10.50
N ALA A 125 -5.30 1.26 -10.80
CA ALA A 125 -5.04 -0.17 -10.67
C ALA A 125 -3.94 -0.64 -11.63
N VAL A 126 -2.97 -1.36 -11.09
CA VAL A 126 -1.86 -1.98 -11.82
C VAL A 126 -1.79 -3.47 -11.49
N ARG A 127 -1.34 -4.25 -12.45
CA ARG A 127 -1.07 -5.70 -12.31
C ARG A 127 0.44 -5.92 -12.45
N PRO A 128 1.22 -5.82 -11.37
CA PRO A 128 2.66 -5.94 -11.46
C PRO A 128 3.06 -7.35 -11.88
N THR A 129 3.98 -7.45 -12.82
CA THR A 129 4.63 -8.71 -13.19
C THR A 129 5.88 -8.92 -12.34
N ALA A 130 6.37 -10.17 -12.27
CA ALA A 130 7.56 -10.51 -11.51
C ALA A 130 8.77 -9.67 -11.95
N GLY A 131 9.40 -8.96 -11.00
CA GLY A 131 10.56 -8.10 -11.25
C GLY A 131 10.25 -6.73 -11.83
N GLU A 132 9.01 -6.43 -12.16
CA GLU A 132 8.60 -5.10 -12.62
C GLU A 132 8.76 -4.06 -11.51
N VAL A 133 9.24 -2.87 -11.89
CA VAL A 133 9.33 -1.71 -11.01
C VAL A 133 8.22 -0.73 -11.38
N ILE A 134 7.34 -0.44 -10.42
CA ILE A 134 6.29 0.56 -10.60
C ILE A 134 6.89 1.92 -10.28
N VAL A 135 6.84 2.85 -11.25
CA VAL A 135 7.38 4.21 -11.09
C VAL A 135 6.25 5.17 -10.75
N LEU A 136 6.41 5.87 -9.63
CA LEU A 136 5.55 6.97 -9.21
C LEU A 136 6.32 8.28 -9.33
N LYS A 137 5.77 9.26 -10.07
CA LYS A 137 6.36 10.61 -10.19
C LYS A 137 5.53 11.59 -9.40
N LEU A 138 6.10 12.11 -8.31
CA LEU A 138 5.45 13.13 -7.50
C LEU A 138 5.31 14.44 -8.30
N ARG A 139 4.14 15.06 -8.19
CA ARG A 139 3.80 16.33 -8.84
C ARG A 139 3.15 17.26 -7.82
N ASP A 140 3.45 18.53 -7.94
CA ASP A 140 2.77 19.61 -7.20
C ASP A 140 1.40 19.89 -7.80
#